data_281b685c2952794f9e4d9932404963a9
#
_entry.id   281b685c2952794f9e4d9932404963a9
#
_cell.length_a   1.000
_cell.length_b   1.000
_cell.length_c   1.000
_cell.angle_alpha   90.00
_cell.angle_beta   90.00
_cell.angle_gamma   90.00
#
_symmetry.space_group_name_H-M   'P 1'
#
loop_
_entity.id
_entity.type
_entity.pdbx_description
1 polymer ?
#
loop_
_entity_poly.entity_id
_entity_poly.type
_entity_poly.pdbx_seq_one_letter_code
_entity_poly.pdbx_strand_id
1 'polypeptide(L)'
;MTIEAIDLLGDSIYDNQSYVEQGDSVIDQISAISPVHVALHAVDGHTTTDCRLVLEDLGNDPKPTTGACISIGGNDALQNASILLESCSTVLEAISKMQKILDEFRIHYCAVLEKLLRIYERENIRVCTVYNKIPVSHMPREAMTALGMFNEIITEEVNRRGLQLLDLRVICDSADCYSPVSPIEPSKEGGRRIVQAILNSYKEV
;
A
#
# COMPACT_ATOMS: atom_id res chain seq x y z
N MET A 1 11.36 20.82 5.65
CA MET A 1 11.48 20.33 7.06
C MET A 1 12.31 19.07 7.08
N THR A 2 13.14 18.85 8.09
CA THR A 2 13.94 17.61 8.17
C THR A 2 13.09 16.54 8.84
N ILE A 3 12.96 15.36 8.20
CA ILE A 3 12.32 14.18 8.79
C ILE A 3 13.25 13.59 9.85
N GLU A 4 12.73 13.29 11.04
CA GLU A 4 13.46 12.70 12.17
C GLU A 4 13.08 11.25 12.45
N ALA A 5 11.90 10.81 11.96
CA ALA A 5 11.43 9.43 12.02
C ALA A 5 10.56 9.09 10.81
N ILE A 6 10.37 7.79 10.54
CA ILE A 6 9.46 7.29 9.49
C ILE A 6 8.58 6.19 10.10
N ASP A 7 7.28 6.33 9.97
CA ASP A 7 6.29 5.31 10.31
C ASP A 7 5.87 4.57 9.03
N LEU A 8 6.03 3.23 9.00
CA LEU A 8 5.55 2.34 7.95
C LEU A 8 4.19 1.77 8.35
N LEU A 9 3.17 2.06 7.56
CA LEU A 9 1.77 1.78 7.85
C LEU A 9 1.13 0.92 6.75
N GLY A 10 0.18 0.07 7.11
CA GLY A 10 -0.60 -0.69 6.13
C GLY A 10 -0.51 -2.19 6.28
N ASP A 11 -0.08 -2.88 5.23
CA ASP A 11 -0.18 -4.33 5.07
C ASP A 11 1.20 -5.02 4.88
N SER A 12 1.17 -6.24 4.34
CA SER A 12 2.33 -7.09 4.06
C SER A 12 3.35 -6.50 3.07
N ILE A 13 3.06 -5.41 2.40
CA ILE A 13 4.07 -4.71 1.60
C ILE A 13 5.23 -4.23 2.49
N TYR A 14 4.95 -3.85 3.72
CA TYR A 14 5.95 -3.45 4.70
C TYR A 14 6.22 -4.52 5.76
N ASP A 15 5.19 -5.29 6.17
CA ASP A 15 5.31 -6.42 7.09
C ASP A 15 5.50 -7.74 6.32
N ASN A 16 6.61 -7.83 5.57
CA ASN A 16 6.89 -8.96 4.69
C ASN A 16 7.93 -9.96 5.22
N GLN A 17 8.24 -9.92 6.51
CA GLN A 17 9.30 -10.73 7.12
C GLN A 17 9.08 -12.25 6.94
N SER A 18 7.82 -12.71 6.89
CA SER A 18 7.48 -14.12 6.67
C SER A 18 7.72 -14.60 5.22
N TYR A 19 7.99 -13.71 4.28
CA TYR A 19 8.06 -13.98 2.84
C TYR A 19 9.46 -13.81 2.25
N VAL A 20 10.45 -13.46 3.08
CA VAL A 20 11.84 -13.22 2.69
C VAL A 20 12.81 -13.86 3.69
N GLU A 21 14.08 -13.92 3.37
CA GLU A 21 15.10 -14.37 4.32
C GLU A 21 15.31 -13.33 5.43
N GLN A 22 15.86 -13.79 6.55
CA GLN A 22 16.16 -12.92 7.70
C GLN A 22 17.08 -11.77 7.28
N GLY A 23 16.69 -10.54 7.59
CA GLY A 23 17.42 -9.32 7.23
C GLY A 23 17.05 -8.73 5.87
N ASP A 24 16.16 -9.39 5.11
CA ASP A 24 15.76 -8.98 3.76
C ASP A 24 14.34 -8.35 3.72
N SER A 25 13.66 -8.23 4.87
CA SER A 25 12.36 -7.56 4.94
C SER A 25 12.47 -6.05 4.67
N VAL A 26 11.37 -5.41 4.30
CA VAL A 26 11.34 -3.97 4.04
C VAL A 26 11.80 -3.20 5.28
N ILE A 27 11.34 -3.59 6.47
CA ILE A 27 11.74 -2.92 7.72
C ILE A 27 13.24 -3.14 8.02
N ASP A 28 13.79 -4.34 7.79
CA ASP A 28 15.21 -4.59 8.01
C ASP A 28 16.07 -3.76 7.05
N GLN A 29 15.71 -3.75 5.76
CA GLN A 29 16.44 -3.02 4.74
C GLN A 29 16.42 -1.50 4.97
N ILE A 30 15.26 -0.91 5.29
CA ILE A 30 15.17 0.54 5.52
C ILE A 30 15.91 0.92 6.81
N SER A 31 15.80 0.11 7.87
CA SER A 31 16.46 0.36 9.15
C SER A 31 17.99 0.29 9.03
N ALA A 32 18.50 -0.56 8.11
CA ALA A 32 19.94 -0.68 7.89
C ALA A 32 20.58 0.55 7.20
N ILE A 33 19.82 1.32 6.42
CA ILE A 33 20.36 2.43 5.61
C ILE A 33 19.70 3.78 5.90
N SER A 34 18.61 3.83 6.65
CA SER A 34 17.95 5.08 7.02
C SER A 34 18.80 5.84 8.05
N PRO A 35 18.95 7.17 7.87
CA PRO A 35 19.61 8.02 8.86
C PRO A 35 18.70 8.34 10.06
N VAL A 36 17.42 7.98 9.99
CA VAL A 36 16.42 8.27 11.01
C VAL A 36 15.75 6.98 11.51
N HIS A 37 15.13 7.05 12.68
CA HIS A 37 14.38 5.93 13.25
C HIS A 37 13.21 5.54 12.34
N VAL A 38 13.01 4.23 12.15
CA VAL A 38 11.88 3.70 11.38
C VAL A 38 11.06 2.77 12.27
N ALA A 39 9.75 3.02 12.37
CA ALA A 39 8.81 2.19 13.11
C ALA A 39 7.88 1.45 12.14
N LEU A 40 7.66 0.16 12.40
CA LEU A 40 6.73 -0.68 11.66
C LEU A 40 5.40 -0.74 12.43
N HIS A 41 4.36 -0.21 11.81
CA HIS A 41 2.97 -0.30 12.26
C HIS A 41 2.09 -1.07 11.27
N ALA A 42 2.65 -1.41 10.12
CA ALA A 42 2.00 -2.28 9.15
C ALA A 42 1.89 -3.71 9.71
N VAL A 43 0.82 -4.41 9.34
CA VAL A 43 0.58 -5.79 9.75
C VAL A 43 0.12 -6.58 8.52
N ASP A 44 0.71 -7.74 8.31
CA ASP A 44 0.35 -8.68 7.24
C ASP A 44 -1.15 -9.00 7.28
N GLY A 45 -1.80 -8.98 6.13
CA GLY A 45 -3.22 -9.26 5.98
C GLY A 45 -4.17 -8.09 6.27
N HIS A 46 -3.70 -6.96 6.77
CA HIS A 46 -4.55 -5.81 7.10
C HIS A 46 -5.26 -5.24 5.87
N THR A 47 -6.53 -4.88 6.06
CA THR A 47 -7.38 -4.10 5.15
C THR A 47 -7.37 -2.62 5.54
N THR A 48 -8.04 -1.80 4.73
CA THR A 48 -8.26 -0.37 5.06
C THR A 48 -8.95 -0.19 6.42
N THR A 49 -9.88 -1.08 6.79
CA THR A 49 -10.56 -1.05 8.09
C THR A 49 -9.59 -1.32 9.24
N ASP A 50 -8.73 -2.32 9.11
CA ASP A 50 -7.75 -2.68 10.13
C ASP A 50 -6.68 -1.58 10.28
N CYS A 51 -6.19 -1.05 9.16
CA CYS A 51 -5.23 0.05 9.16
C CYS A 51 -5.79 1.30 9.85
N ARG A 52 -7.08 1.59 9.70
CA ARG A 52 -7.75 2.69 10.41
C ARG A 52 -7.71 2.49 11.94
N LEU A 53 -7.90 1.26 12.42
CA LEU A 53 -7.81 0.94 13.85
C LEU A 53 -6.39 1.16 14.38
N VAL A 54 -5.37 0.73 13.64
CA VAL A 54 -3.96 1.01 13.99
C VAL A 54 -3.71 2.51 14.11
N LEU A 55 -4.23 3.31 13.18
CA LEU A 55 -4.11 4.77 13.23
C LEU A 55 -4.90 5.39 14.40
N GLU A 56 -6.00 4.76 14.85
CA GLU A 56 -6.72 5.19 16.06
C GLU A 56 -5.89 4.94 17.32
N ASP A 57 -5.22 3.79 17.41
CA ASP A 57 -4.34 3.42 18.52
C ASP A 57 -3.08 4.30 18.59
N LEU A 58 -2.56 4.77 17.44
CA LEU A 58 -1.47 5.78 17.40
C LEU A 58 -1.88 7.14 17.96
N GLY A 59 -3.18 7.37 18.19
CA GLY A 59 -3.72 8.58 18.76
C GLY A 59 -3.91 9.72 17.77
N ASN A 60 -3.99 10.94 18.30
CA ASN A 60 -4.19 12.16 17.50
C ASN A 60 -3.09 13.20 17.74
N ASP A 61 -2.04 12.83 18.46
CA ASP A 61 -0.95 13.77 18.74
C ASP A 61 -0.20 14.05 17.42
N PRO A 62 -0.07 15.33 17.02
CA PRO A 62 0.61 15.68 15.78
C PRO A 62 2.07 15.23 15.77
N LYS A 63 2.52 14.66 14.66
CA LYS A 63 3.90 14.21 14.41
C LYS A 63 4.53 15.04 13.27
N PRO A 64 4.90 16.30 13.53
CA PRO A 64 5.29 17.23 12.46
C PRO A 64 6.62 16.87 11.77
N THR A 65 7.51 16.14 12.44
CA THR A 65 8.82 15.73 11.91
C THR A 65 8.88 14.24 11.57
N THR A 66 7.74 13.55 11.59
CA THR A 66 7.66 12.13 11.23
C THR A 66 7.08 11.98 9.83
N GLY A 67 7.77 11.22 8.98
CA GLY A 67 7.24 10.75 7.70
C GLY A 67 6.29 9.59 7.90
N ALA A 68 5.18 9.57 7.16
CA ALA A 68 4.26 8.44 7.11
C ALA A 68 4.29 7.81 5.73
N CYS A 69 4.66 6.53 5.63
CA CYS A 69 4.57 5.77 4.40
C CYS A 69 3.49 4.73 4.55
N ILE A 70 2.47 4.76 3.68
CA ILE A 70 1.35 3.82 3.75
C ILE A 70 1.21 3.01 2.46
N SER A 71 1.03 1.69 2.61
CA SER A 71 0.61 0.77 1.56
C SER A 71 -0.57 -0.03 2.06
N ILE A 72 -1.75 0.16 1.47
CA ILE A 72 -2.99 -0.49 1.89
C ILE A 72 -3.98 -0.59 0.73
N GLY A 73 -4.81 -1.62 0.73
CA GLY A 73 -5.87 -1.83 -0.26
C GLY A 73 -5.71 -3.11 -1.08
N GLY A 74 -4.54 -3.76 -1.01
CA GLY A 74 -4.31 -5.06 -1.63
C GLY A 74 -5.23 -6.14 -1.06
N ASN A 75 -5.33 -6.22 0.26
CA ASN A 75 -6.20 -7.18 0.94
C ASN A 75 -7.69 -6.87 0.78
N ASP A 76 -8.08 -5.59 0.66
CA ASP A 76 -9.45 -5.21 0.30
C ASP A 76 -9.84 -5.79 -1.07
N ALA A 77 -8.95 -5.71 -2.05
CA ALA A 77 -9.15 -6.30 -3.38
C ALA A 77 -9.19 -7.84 -3.32
N LEU A 78 -8.29 -8.47 -2.57
CA LEU A 78 -8.20 -9.93 -2.43
C LEU A 78 -9.45 -10.52 -1.76
N GLN A 79 -9.94 -9.91 -0.69
CA GLN A 79 -11.16 -10.35 0.01
C GLN A 79 -12.40 -10.30 -0.88
N ASN A 80 -12.43 -9.40 -1.87
CA ASN A 80 -13.51 -9.25 -2.82
C ASN A 80 -13.28 -10.01 -4.14
N ALA A 81 -12.18 -10.76 -4.29
CA ALA A 81 -11.82 -11.40 -5.56
C ALA A 81 -12.84 -12.44 -6.05
N SER A 82 -13.65 -13.03 -5.15
CA SER A 82 -14.71 -13.98 -5.51
C SER A 82 -15.76 -13.40 -6.45
N ILE A 83 -15.95 -12.07 -6.50
CA ILE A 83 -16.85 -11.39 -7.43
C ILE A 83 -16.54 -11.73 -8.89
N LEU A 84 -15.26 -11.99 -9.21
CA LEU A 84 -14.85 -12.33 -10.56
C LEU A 84 -15.34 -13.71 -11.03
N LEU A 85 -15.84 -14.54 -10.11
CA LEU A 85 -16.37 -15.87 -10.39
C LEU A 85 -17.90 -15.87 -10.43
N GLU A 86 -18.54 -14.74 -10.14
CA GLU A 86 -19.99 -14.63 -10.17
C GLU A 86 -20.55 -14.59 -11.60
N SER A 87 -21.69 -15.24 -11.80
CA SER A 87 -22.43 -15.17 -13.06
C SER A 87 -23.09 -13.81 -13.22
N CYS A 88 -23.02 -13.25 -14.43
CA CYS A 88 -23.67 -12.01 -14.81
C CYS A 88 -24.38 -12.18 -16.16
N SER A 89 -25.58 -11.60 -16.31
CA SER A 89 -26.35 -11.65 -17.54
C SER A 89 -25.86 -10.63 -18.58
N THR A 90 -25.26 -9.54 -18.11
CA THR A 90 -24.75 -8.45 -18.95
C THR A 90 -23.44 -7.88 -18.40
N VAL A 91 -22.64 -7.25 -19.28
CA VAL A 91 -21.45 -6.50 -18.87
C VAL A 91 -21.82 -5.36 -17.89
N LEU A 92 -22.95 -4.70 -18.11
CA LEU A 92 -23.42 -3.63 -17.22
C LEU A 92 -23.68 -4.16 -15.79
N GLU A 93 -24.26 -5.35 -15.66
CA GLU A 93 -24.48 -6.00 -14.36
C GLU A 93 -23.13 -6.29 -13.66
N ALA A 94 -22.17 -6.85 -14.40
CA ALA A 94 -20.83 -7.12 -13.87
C ALA A 94 -20.14 -5.84 -13.35
N ILE A 95 -20.19 -4.77 -14.14
CA ILE A 95 -19.61 -3.46 -13.76
C ILE A 95 -20.37 -2.90 -12.53
N SER A 96 -21.69 -3.02 -12.48
CA SER A 96 -22.49 -2.53 -11.35
C SER A 96 -22.18 -3.27 -10.04
N LYS A 97 -21.87 -4.57 -10.11
CA LYS A 97 -21.43 -5.34 -8.94
C LYS A 97 -20.05 -4.87 -8.47
N MET A 98 -19.12 -4.69 -9.39
CA MET A 98 -17.79 -4.18 -9.07
C MET A 98 -17.86 -2.77 -8.48
N GLN A 99 -18.71 -1.89 -9.02
CA GLN A 99 -18.87 -0.52 -8.54
C GLN A 99 -19.25 -0.45 -7.05
N LYS A 100 -20.09 -1.34 -6.55
CA LYS A 100 -20.47 -1.37 -5.13
C LYS A 100 -19.24 -1.65 -4.23
N ILE A 101 -18.40 -2.60 -4.63
CA ILE A 101 -17.16 -2.91 -3.91
C ILE A 101 -16.22 -1.70 -3.91
N LEU A 102 -16.09 -1.04 -5.05
CA LEU A 102 -15.23 0.14 -5.19
C LEU A 102 -15.74 1.34 -4.39
N ASP A 103 -17.06 1.53 -4.32
CA ASP A 103 -17.67 2.60 -3.51
C ASP A 103 -17.40 2.36 -2.00
N GLU A 104 -17.55 1.12 -1.53
CA GLU A 104 -17.23 0.73 -0.16
C GLU A 104 -15.74 0.90 0.15
N PHE A 105 -14.87 0.40 -0.73
CA PHE A 105 -13.43 0.61 -0.62
C PHE A 105 -13.07 2.10 -0.51
N ARG A 106 -13.64 2.94 -1.38
CA ARG A 106 -13.39 4.40 -1.36
C ARG A 106 -13.74 5.01 -0.02
N ILE A 107 -14.87 4.63 0.59
CA ILE A 107 -15.29 5.14 1.91
C ILE A 107 -14.23 4.82 2.97
N HIS A 108 -13.80 3.56 3.05
CA HIS A 108 -12.81 3.13 4.04
C HIS A 108 -11.43 3.74 3.76
N TYR A 109 -11.02 3.79 2.51
CA TYR A 109 -9.75 4.36 2.10
C TYR A 109 -9.67 5.87 2.40
N CYS A 110 -10.74 6.62 2.13
CA CYS A 110 -10.82 8.04 2.49
C CYS A 110 -10.70 8.25 4.01
N ALA A 111 -11.35 7.39 4.81
CA ALA A 111 -11.27 7.49 6.27
C ALA A 111 -9.82 7.27 6.78
N VAL A 112 -9.06 6.36 6.16
CA VAL A 112 -7.62 6.18 6.46
C VAL A 112 -6.84 7.45 6.14
N LEU A 113 -7.00 8.02 4.94
CA LEU A 113 -6.28 9.24 4.54
C LEU A 113 -6.63 10.45 5.42
N GLU A 114 -7.90 10.60 5.81
CA GLU A 114 -8.33 11.65 6.73
C GLU A 114 -7.70 11.50 8.12
N LYS A 115 -7.55 10.27 8.59
CA LYS A 115 -6.89 10.01 9.87
C LYS A 115 -5.40 10.30 9.80
N LEU A 116 -4.71 9.91 8.71
CA LEU A 116 -3.30 10.26 8.47
C LEU A 116 -3.07 11.77 8.51
N LEU A 117 -3.92 12.54 7.83
CA LEU A 117 -3.83 14.01 7.77
C LEU A 117 -4.09 14.73 9.11
N ARG A 118 -4.60 14.02 10.11
CA ARG A 118 -4.72 14.55 11.50
C ARG A 118 -3.47 14.33 12.32
N ILE A 119 -2.67 13.32 11.97
CA ILE A 119 -1.47 12.89 12.73
C ILE A 119 -0.20 13.45 12.10
N TYR A 120 -0.11 13.44 10.78
CA TYR A 120 1.10 13.78 10.03
C TYR A 120 0.89 15.02 9.17
N GLU A 121 1.95 15.80 9.00
CA GLU A 121 1.93 16.90 8.02
C GLU A 121 1.79 16.33 6.59
N ARG A 122 1.00 17.03 5.77
CA ARG A 122 0.66 16.57 4.41
C ARG A 122 1.90 16.26 3.56
N GLU A 123 2.88 17.15 3.59
CA GLU A 123 4.14 17.02 2.86
C GLU A 123 5.00 15.83 3.33
N ASN A 124 4.71 15.27 4.50
CA ASN A 124 5.40 14.12 5.07
C ASN A 124 4.70 12.78 4.79
N ILE A 125 3.52 12.78 4.15
CA ILE A 125 2.78 11.57 3.82
C ILE A 125 3.15 11.06 2.44
N ARG A 126 3.51 9.76 2.35
CA ARG A 126 3.76 9.01 1.14
C ARG A 126 2.77 7.86 1.05
N VAL A 127 2.09 7.75 -0.08
CA VAL A 127 1.05 6.74 -0.29
C VAL A 127 1.43 5.85 -1.46
N CYS A 128 1.43 4.54 -1.24
CA CYS A 128 1.71 3.56 -2.28
C CYS A 128 0.46 3.18 -3.06
N THR A 129 0.61 2.92 -4.37
CA THR A 129 -0.37 2.12 -5.11
C THR A 129 -0.17 0.64 -4.79
N VAL A 130 -1.18 -0.19 -5.09
CA VAL A 130 -0.99 -1.65 -5.12
C VAL A 130 -0.30 -2.03 -6.43
N TYR A 131 0.78 -2.78 -6.38
CA TYR A 131 1.49 -3.21 -7.58
C TYR A 131 0.71 -4.30 -8.36
N ASN A 132 0.97 -4.45 -9.67
CA ASN A 132 0.16 -5.26 -10.56
C ASN A 132 0.95 -6.10 -11.57
N LYS A 133 2.24 -6.31 -11.35
CA LYS A 133 3.11 -7.15 -12.20
C LYS A 133 3.34 -8.54 -11.58
N ILE A 134 2.38 -9.02 -10.81
CA ILE A 134 2.45 -10.29 -10.09
C ILE A 134 2.72 -11.44 -11.07
N PRO A 135 3.84 -12.19 -10.95
CA PRO A 135 4.24 -13.22 -11.90
C PRO A 135 3.52 -14.55 -11.65
N VAL A 136 2.20 -14.54 -11.46
CA VAL A 136 1.44 -15.75 -11.19
C VAL A 136 0.75 -16.27 -12.43
N SER A 137 1.13 -17.47 -12.85
CA SER A 137 0.46 -18.18 -13.94
C SER A 137 -1.01 -18.51 -13.65
N HIS A 138 -1.45 -18.38 -12.40
CA HIS A 138 -2.79 -18.70 -11.92
C HIS A 138 -3.66 -17.48 -11.62
N MET A 139 -3.11 -16.27 -11.68
CA MET A 139 -3.91 -15.06 -11.50
C MET A 139 -4.39 -14.59 -12.90
N PRO A 140 -5.70 -14.61 -13.15
CA PRO A 140 -6.21 -14.20 -14.45
C PRO A 140 -5.92 -12.72 -14.71
N ARG A 141 -5.72 -12.35 -15.98
CA ARG A 141 -5.46 -10.96 -16.38
C ARG A 141 -6.60 -10.02 -15.97
N GLU A 142 -7.81 -10.56 -15.87
CA GLU A 142 -9.01 -9.89 -15.42
C GLU A 142 -8.89 -9.42 -13.96
N ALA A 143 -8.24 -10.21 -13.10
CA ALA A 143 -7.97 -9.80 -11.73
C ALA A 143 -7.03 -8.59 -11.67
N MET A 144 -6.02 -8.51 -12.55
CA MET A 144 -5.16 -7.32 -12.67
C MET A 144 -5.92 -6.10 -13.16
N THR A 145 -6.90 -6.30 -14.05
CA THR A 145 -7.79 -5.22 -14.51
C THR A 145 -8.68 -4.72 -13.36
N ALA A 146 -9.28 -5.63 -12.60
CA ALA A 146 -10.07 -5.29 -11.41
C ALA A 146 -9.22 -4.54 -10.36
N LEU A 147 -8.01 -5.01 -10.09
CA LEU A 147 -7.07 -4.32 -9.18
C LEU A 147 -6.72 -2.90 -9.68
N GLY A 148 -6.69 -2.71 -11.00
CA GLY A 148 -6.52 -1.38 -11.61
C GLY A 148 -7.59 -0.39 -11.17
N MET A 149 -8.83 -0.84 -10.95
CA MET A 149 -9.93 0.03 -10.49
C MET A 149 -9.72 0.49 -9.02
N PHE A 150 -9.14 -0.36 -8.17
CA PHE A 150 -8.73 0.06 -6.80
C PHE A 150 -7.61 1.10 -6.88
N ASN A 151 -6.61 0.88 -7.73
CA ASN A 151 -5.50 1.83 -7.93
C ASN A 151 -5.97 3.18 -8.48
N GLU A 152 -7.03 3.21 -9.29
CA GLU A 152 -7.62 4.47 -9.75
C GLU A 152 -8.16 5.27 -8.56
N ILE A 153 -8.89 4.63 -7.64
CA ILE A 153 -9.39 5.28 -6.42
C ILE A 153 -8.21 5.79 -5.57
N ILE A 154 -7.19 4.96 -5.35
CA ILE A 154 -5.99 5.34 -4.60
C ILE A 154 -5.37 6.60 -5.22
N THR A 155 -5.12 6.57 -6.52
CA THR A 155 -4.47 7.66 -7.25
C THR A 155 -5.30 8.95 -7.22
N GLU A 156 -6.62 8.84 -7.44
CA GLU A 156 -7.55 9.97 -7.40
C GLU A 156 -7.57 10.62 -6.01
N GLU A 157 -7.73 9.82 -4.94
CA GLU A 157 -7.86 10.34 -3.59
C GLU A 157 -6.55 10.93 -3.03
N VAL A 158 -5.41 10.37 -3.44
CA VAL A 158 -4.07 10.90 -3.14
C VAL A 158 -3.87 12.26 -3.82
N ASN A 159 -4.14 12.35 -5.12
CA ASN A 159 -4.02 13.60 -5.89
C ASN A 159 -4.97 14.67 -5.38
N ARG A 160 -6.23 14.33 -5.08
CA ARG A 160 -7.24 15.26 -4.55
C ARG A 160 -6.80 15.93 -3.25
N ARG A 161 -6.02 15.20 -2.42
CA ARG A 161 -5.50 15.70 -1.14
C ARG A 161 -4.11 16.32 -1.25
N GLY A 162 -3.50 16.32 -2.42
CA GLY A 162 -2.14 16.82 -2.64
C GLY A 162 -1.08 16.02 -1.88
N LEU A 163 -1.29 14.71 -1.70
CA LEU A 163 -0.34 13.80 -1.10
C LEU A 163 0.66 13.30 -2.15
N GLN A 164 1.82 12.83 -1.72
CA GLN A 164 2.81 12.26 -2.63
C GLN A 164 2.55 10.77 -2.87
N LEU A 165 2.43 10.41 -4.15
CA LEU A 165 2.24 9.02 -4.59
C LEU A 165 3.59 8.33 -4.83
N LEU A 166 3.74 7.12 -4.31
CA LEU A 166 4.78 6.15 -4.66
C LEU A 166 4.15 5.05 -5.51
N ASP A 167 4.29 5.14 -6.82
CA ASP A 167 3.62 4.21 -7.74
C ASP A 167 4.37 2.87 -7.81
N LEU A 168 3.95 1.91 -6.99
CA LEU A 168 4.56 0.57 -6.94
C LEU A 168 4.39 -0.21 -8.25
N ARG A 169 3.44 0.16 -9.13
CA ARG A 169 3.28 -0.44 -10.46
C ARG A 169 4.48 -0.16 -11.37
N VAL A 170 5.19 0.95 -11.08
CA VAL A 170 6.40 1.39 -11.78
C VAL A 170 7.66 0.99 -11.00
N ILE A 171 7.64 1.13 -9.68
CA ILE A 171 8.78 0.80 -8.81
C ILE A 171 9.06 -0.70 -8.83
N CYS A 172 8.01 -1.54 -8.76
CA CYS A 172 8.08 -3.01 -8.78
C CYS A 172 7.60 -3.56 -10.15
N ASP A 173 8.25 -3.15 -11.23
CA ASP A 173 7.82 -3.41 -12.60
C ASP A 173 8.30 -4.74 -13.21
N SER A 174 9.10 -5.53 -12.48
CA SER A 174 9.70 -6.77 -12.92
C SER A 174 9.42 -7.93 -11.96
N ALA A 175 9.50 -9.17 -12.48
CA ALA A 175 9.14 -10.39 -11.75
C ALA A 175 10.02 -10.66 -10.53
N ASP A 176 11.27 -10.19 -10.52
CA ASP A 176 12.20 -10.31 -9.39
C ASP A 176 11.83 -9.44 -8.18
N CYS A 177 10.88 -8.52 -8.33
CA CYS A 177 10.34 -7.73 -7.23
C CYS A 177 9.39 -8.52 -6.33
N TYR A 178 8.96 -9.72 -6.74
CA TYR A 178 7.96 -10.51 -6.01
C TYR A 178 8.59 -11.73 -5.36
N SER A 179 8.12 -12.05 -4.14
CA SER A 179 8.66 -13.16 -3.37
C SER A 179 8.33 -14.52 -4.02
N PRO A 180 9.29 -15.46 -4.07
CA PRO A 180 9.01 -16.81 -4.51
C PRO A 180 8.16 -17.60 -3.50
N VAL A 181 8.09 -17.15 -2.25
CA VAL A 181 7.26 -17.76 -1.19
C VAL A 181 5.80 -17.37 -1.35
N SER A 182 5.56 -16.09 -1.62
CA SER A 182 4.22 -15.54 -1.89
C SER A 182 4.33 -14.50 -3.01
N PRO A 183 3.83 -14.79 -4.21
CA PRO A 183 4.03 -13.91 -5.37
C PRO A 183 3.21 -12.61 -5.31
N ILE A 184 2.44 -12.40 -4.26
CA ILE A 184 1.74 -11.15 -3.97
C ILE A 184 2.49 -10.28 -2.94
N GLU A 185 3.67 -10.72 -2.49
CA GLU A 185 4.49 -10.03 -1.50
C GLU A 185 5.81 -9.56 -2.12
N PRO A 186 6.43 -8.48 -1.62
CA PRO A 186 7.72 -8.05 -2.14
C PRO A 186 8.83 -9.04 -1.76
N SER A 187 9.69 -9.34 -2.75
CA SER A 187 10.96 -10.02 -2.53
C SER A 187 11.99 -9.08 -1.88
N LYS A 188 13.19 -9.59 -1.60
CA LYS A 188 14.35 -8.76 -1.24
C LYS A 188 14.55 -7.60 -2.23
N GLU A 189 14.51 -7.86 -3.54
CA GLU A 189 14.71 -6.83 -4.57
C GLU A 189 13.53 -5.85 -4.61
N GLY A 190 12.30 -6.35 -4.51
CA GLY A 190 11.11 -5.50 -4.40
C GLY A 190 11.19 -4.57 -3.18
N GLY A 191 11.53 -5.14 -2.02
CA GLY A 191 11.76 -4.39 -0.79
C GLY A 191 12.83 -3.32 -0.96
N ARG A 192 13.97 -3.66 -1.57
CA ARG A 192 15.07 -2.71 -1.85
C ARG A 192 14.60 -1.53 -2.71
N ARG A 193 13.81 -1.77 -3.76
CA ARG A 193 13.29 -0.71 -4.63
C ARG A 193 12.28 0.18 -3.89
N ILE A 194 11.41 -0.41 -3.09
CA ILE A 194 10.44 0.31 -2.25
C ILE A 194 11.18 1.20 -1.25
N VAL A 195 12.14 0.66 -0.52
CA VAL A 195 12.97 1.40 0.45
C VAL A 195 13.70 2.57 -0.21
N GLN A 196 14.30 2.35 -1.39
CA GLN A 196 14.99 3.41 -2.12
C GLN A 196 14.02 4.52 -2.55
N ALA A 197 12.81 4.17 -3.01
CA ALA A 197 11.78 5.14 -3.39
C ALA A 197 11.32 5.96 -2.18
N ILE A 198 11.09 5.31 -1.03
CA ILE A 198 10.74 6.00 0.22
C ILE A 198 11.81 7.01 0.61
N LEU A 199 13.07 6.56 0.75
CA LEU A 199 14.15 7.43 1.20
C LEU A 199 14.44 8.58 0.22
N ASN A 200 14.37 8.33 -1.09
CA ASN A 200 14.55 9.39 -2.08
C ASN A 200 13.42 10.43 -2.02
N SER A 201 12.19 10.03 -1.77
CA SER A 201 11.05 10.94 -1.70
C SER A 201 11.14 11.96 -0.56
N TYR A 202 11.96 11.70 0.47
CA TYR A 202 12.21 12.62 1.57
C TYR A 202 13.48 13.47 1.39
N LYS A 203 14.34 13.16 0.40
CA LYS A 203 15.53 13.97 0.10
C LYS A 203 15.23 15.18 -0.79
N GLU A 204 14.10 15.16 -1.48
CA GLU A 204 13.70 16.18 -2.46
C GLU A 204 12.83 17.31 -1.85
N VAL A 205 12.70 17.33 -0.50
CA VAL A 205 11.92 18.35 0.24
C VAL A 205 12.83 19.36 0.95
#